data_070b47d916a967b3f7ee220134f2198f
#
_entry.id   070b47d916a967b3f7ee220134f2198f
#
_cell.length_a   1.000
_cell.length_b   1.000
_cell.length_c   1.000
_cell.angle_alpha   90.00
_cell.angle_beta   90.00
_cell.angle_gamma   90.00
#
_symmetry.space_group_name_H-M   'P 1'
#
loop_
_entity.id
_entity.type
_entity.pdbx_description
1 polymer ?
#
loop_
_entity_poly.entity_id
_entity_poly.type
_entity_poly.pdbx_seq_one_letter_code
_entity_poly.pdbx_strand_id
1 'polypeptide(L)'
;MRQFSILFTIIFLLYSNYNTAQVAKDSELFMQLKKTDSIFFEETFNKCNLELLETYIPTDFEFYHDINGIQNRAQFFASFKESLCSNPDKKPIRKVIEESLEVYELKNNGEIYGAIQKGIHLFYIKEPSKELYLTNIAKFTSLWNLENGEWKLARVLSYDHKEPIKNYGQKFNANSPLTLFDNDANIENLLQQHKIPSIAIGYIDQGKLQQVRSFGFQKQNIPASVSSVYKIASLTKPIAAIVVLKLIENGDLTLDEPLSKYYIDPDIKEHPFVNKLTTRHVLSHQSGFLNWRYLNEANKLTFQFEPGTKFQYSGEGFEYLRKAVENKFKKPFEQIASEVLFAPLKMNNTHFYWTPEINENDYAFEHDEHGKLIPLKKYYKASTAANIMTTASDYATFLIHIMNGAGVSDTLYAEFLKPQISEKKGIYRNLGMQLLPNLPNNEYALMHTGGDYGTKTIAIVFPNTKKGLVLFSNSENGMVLWQKILTEYFGETGKEIVRRNLE
;
A
#
# COMPACT_ATOMS: atom_id res chain seq x y z
N MET A 1 52.91 -43.97 -25.14
CA MET A 1 51.60 -43.88 -25.77
C MET A 1 50.56 -43.81 -24.68
N ARG A 2 50.07 -42.60 -24.36
CA ARG A 2 48.96 -42.37 -23.43
C ARG A 2 47.78 -41.87 -24.23
N GLN A 3 46.71 -42.64 -24.26
CA GLN A 3 45.46 -42.32 -24.89
C GLN A 3 44.71 -41.29 -23.99
N PHE A 4 44.40 -40.15 -24.56
CA PHE A 4 43.47 -39.18 -23.96
C PHE A 4 42.04 -39.53 -24.39
N SER A 5 41.22 -39.96 -23.41
CA SER A 5 39.77 -40.08 -23.60
C SER A 5 39.14 -38.73 -23.39
N ILE A 6 38.54 -38.18 -24.43
CA ILE A 6 37.73 -36.96 -24.36
C ILE A 6 36.30 -37.38 -24.03
N LEU A 7 35.84 -37.03 -22.83
CA LEU A 7 34.46 -37.22 -22.37
C LEU A 7 33.62 -36.05 -22.86
N PHE A 8 32.77 -36.25 -23.87
CA PHE A 8 31.79 -35.27 -24.30
C PHE A 8 30.59 -35.32 -23.33
N THR A 9 30.45 -34.32 -22.46
CA THR A 9 29.27 -34.13 -21.60
C THR A 9 28.23 -33.37 -22.42
N ILE A 10 27.20 -34.08 -22.91
CA ILE A 10 26.01 -33.46 -23.50
C ILE A 10 25.15 -32.91 -22.37
N ILE A 11 25.15 -31.58 -22.23
CA ILE A 11 24.21 -30.87 -21.37
C ILE A 11 22.87 -30.79 -22.08
N PHE A 12 21.93 -31.65 -21.69
CA PHE A 12 20.51 -31.49 -22.07
C PHE A 12 19.95 -30.32 -21.25
N LEU A 13 19.82 -29.16 -21.88
CA LEU A 13 18.99 -28.05 -21.40
C LEU A 13 17.52 -28.51 -21.50
N LEU A 14 17.00 -29.00 -20.37
CA LEU A 14 15.57 -29.16 -20.20
C LEU A 14 14.95 -27.75 -20.13
N TYR A 15 14.50 -27.23 -21.26
CA TYR A 15 13.51 -26.17 -21.30
C TYR A 15 12.22 -26.77 -20.74
N SER A 16 11.97 -26.56 -19.45
CA SER A 16 10.64 -26.73 -18.88
C SER A 16 9.75 -25.62 -19.48
N ASN A 17 9.03 -25.95 -20.54
CA ASN A 17 7.90 -25.16 -20.96
C ASN A 17 6.89 -25.21 -19.80
N TYR A 18 6.83 -24.16 -19.00
CA TYR A 18 5.68 -23.92 -18.14
C TYR A 18 4.48 -23.69 -19.06
N ASN A 19 3.76 -24.76 -19.38
CA ASN A 19 2.44 -24.63 -19.98
C ASN A 19 1.52 -24.02 -18.92
N THR A 20 1.41 -22.69 -18.92
CA THR A 20 0.32 -22.03 -18.18
C THR A 20 -0.96 -22.37 -18.92
N ALA A 21 -1.91 -23.01 -18.23
CA ALA A 21 -3.23 -23.32 -18.80
C ALA A 21 -4.01 -22.05 -19.17
N GLN A 22 -3.64 -20.92 -18.61
CA GLN A 22 -4.17 -19.60 -18.93
C GLN A 22 -3.54 -19.07 -20.23
N VAL A 23 -4.36 -18.62 -21.17
CA VAL A 23 -3.87 -17.98 -22.39
C VAL A 23 -3.31 -16.58 -22.11
N ALA A 24 -2.33 -16.15 -22.89
CA ALA A 24 -1.74 -14.83 -22.77
C ALA A 24 -2.79 -13.73 -23.02
N LYS A 25 -2.70 -12.60 -22.29
CA LYS A 25 -3.69 -11.49 -22.39
C LYS A 25 -3.69 -10.78 -23.75
N ASP A 26 -2.64 -10.92 -24.53
CA ASP A 26 -2.50 -10.42 -25.90
C ASP A 26 -2.84 -11.47 -26.97
N SER A 27 -3.25 -12.68 -26.57
CA SER A 27 -3.65 -13.72 -27.52
C SER A 27 -4.97 -13.38 -28.21
N GLU A 28 -5.14 -13.88 -29.42
CA GLU A 28 -6.35 -13.68 -30.20
C GLU A 28 -7.60 -14.17 -29.45
N LEU A 29 -7.54 -15.36 -28.84
CA LEU A 29 -8.64 -15.93 -28.07
C LEU A 29 -9.03 -15.03 -26.87
N PHE A 30 -8.04 -14.53 -26.12
CA PHE A 30 -8.30 -13.62 -25.01
C PHE A 30 -9.01 -12.35 -25.47
N MET A 31 -8.52 -11.74 -26.55
CA MET A 31 -9.07 -10.50 -27.09
C MET A 31 -10.46 -10.70 -27.66
N GLN A 32 -10.72 -11.83 -28.32
CA GLN A 32 -12.05 -12.19 -28.82
C GLN A 32 -13.07 -12.33 -27.68
N LEU A 33 -12.74 -13.11 -26.63
CA LEU A 33 -13.66 -13.33 -25.52
C LEU A 33 -13.86 -12.07 -24.66
N LYS A 34 -12.80 -11.28 -24.44
CA LYS A 34 -12.94 -9.97 -23.78
C LYS A 34 -13.91 -9.08 -24.55
N LYS A 35 -13.81 -9.02 -25.87
CA LYS A 35 -14.69 -8.23 -26.72
C LYS A 35 -16.13 -8.78 -26.71
N THR A 36 -16.28 -10.11 -26.80
CA THR A 36 -17.61 -10.78 -26.77
C THR A 36 -18.31 -10.55 -25.45
N ASP A 37 -17.65 -10.73 -24.29
CA ASP A 37 -18.20 -10.42 -22.97
C ASP A 37 -18.61 -8.94 -22.87
N SER A 38 -17.75 -8.04 -23.30
CA SER A 38 -18.03 -6.60 -23.27
C SER A 38 -19.28 -6.24 -24.09
N ILE A 39 -19.38 -6.72 -25.32
CA ILE A 39 -20.54 -6.46 -26.19
C ILE A 39 -21.80 -7.11 -25.60
N PHE A 40 -21.74 -8.35 -25.18
CA PHE A 40 -22.88 -9.06 -24.62
C PHE A 40 -23.45 -8.31 -23.41
N PHE A 41 -22.63 -8.02 -22.38
CA PHE A 41 -23.14 -7.37 -21.18
C PHE A 41 -23.48 -5.89 -21.37
N GLU A 42 -22.75 -5.17 -22.22
CA GLU A 42 -23.11 -3.77 -22.52
C GLU A 42 -24.49 -3.67 -23.18
N GLU A 43 -24.77 -4.51 -24.18
CA GLU A 43 -26.04 -4.46 -24.89
C GLU A 43 -27.19 -5.08 -24.09
N THR A 44 -26.98 -6.26 -23.50
CA THR A 44 -28.07 -6.99 -22.85
C THR A 44 -28.31 -6.50 -21.42
N PHE A 45 -27.29 -6.42 -20.60
CA PHE A 45 -27.40 -6.04 -19.18
C PHE A 45 -27.51 -4.53 -19.00
N ASN A 46 -26.56 -3.77 -19.58
CA ASN A 46 -26.49 -2.33 -19.37
C ASN A 46 -27.54 -1.55 -20.20
N LYS A 47 -27.87 -2.00 -21.40
CA LYS A 47 -28.84 -1.33 -22.29
C LYS A 47 -30.19 -2.01 -22.41
N CYS A 48 -30.33 -3.23 -21.85
CA CYS A 48 -31.58 -4.01 -21.92
C CYS A 48 -32.04 -4.38 -23.33
N ASN A 49 -31.10 -4.68 -24.22
CA ASN A 49 -31.41 -5.24 -25.54
C ASN A 49 -31.70 -6.74 -25.38
N LEU A 50 -32.95 -7.09 -25.12
CA LEU A 50 -33.34 -8.47 -24.85
C LEU A 50 -33.32 -9.38 -26.11
N GLU A 51 -33.41 -8.79 -27.32
CA GLU A 51 -33.32 -9.56 -28.56
C GLU A 51 -31.93 -10.16 -28.74
N LEU A 52 -30.93 -9.47 -28.28
CA LEU A 52 -29.55 -9.95 -28.37
C LEU A 52 -29.25 -11.14 -27.45
N LEU A 53 -30.01 -11.31 -26.35
CA LEU A 53 -29.91 -12.48 -25.47
C LEU A 53 -30.15 -13.78 -26.25
N GLU A 54 -31.14 -13.80 -27.19
CA GLU A 54 -31.44 -14.95 -28.00
C GLU A 54 -30.24 -15.41 -28.86
N THR A 55 -29.40 -14.46 -29.28
CA THR A 55 -28.25 -14.73 -30.13
C THR A 55 -27.12 -15.43 -29.39
N TYR A 56 -26.89 -15.03 -28.13
CA TYR A 56 -25.73 -15.51 -27.35
C TYR A 56 -26.04 -16.70 -26.45
N ILE A 57 -27.30 -16.87 -26.01
CA ILE A 57 -27.68 -17.83 -24.99
C ILE A 57 -28.33 -19.06 -25.59
N PRO A 58 -27.69 -20.26 -25.54
CA PRO A 58 -28.23 -21.50 -26.08
C PRO A 58 -29.41 -22.04 -25.25
N THR A 59 -30.14 -23.04 -25.78
CA THR A 59 -31.33 -23.60 -25.16
C THR A 59 -31.08 -24.32 -23.84
N ASP A 60 -29.87 -24.86 -23.65
CA ASP A 60 -29.44 -25.59 -22.44
C ASP A 60 -28.69 -24.72 -21.45
N PHE A 61 -28.76 -23.38 -21.58
CA PHE A 61 -28.11 -22.41 -20.70
C PHE A 61 -28.53 -22.57 -19.24
N GLU A 62 -27.53 -22.40 -18.35
CA GLU A 62 -27.77 -22.33 -16.90
C GLU A 62 -26.95 -21.17 -16.30
N PHE A 63 -27.58 -20.47 -15.37
CA PHE A 63 -27.00 -19.42 -14.56
C PHE A 63 -27.00 -19.84 -13.08
N TYR A 64 -25.83 -19.79 -12.46
CA TYR A 64 -25.63 -20.11 -11.05
C TYR A 64 -25.28 -18.84 -10.28
N HIS A 65 -26.09 -18.51 -9.30
CA HIS A 65 -25.94 -17.32 -8.50
C HIS A 65 -25.93 -17.69 -7.01
N ASP A 66 -24.92 -17.30 -6.27
CA ASP A 66 -24.72 -17.67 -4.86
C ASP A 66 -25.85 -17.17 -3.92
N ILE A 67 -26.54 -16.08 -4.28
CA ILE A 67 -27.66 -15.53 -3.51
C ILE A 67 -29.01 -16.01 -4.05
N ASN A 68 -29.19 -16.05 -5.37
CA ASN A 68 -30.48 -16.27 -6.03
C ASN A 68 -30.67 -17.71 -6.56
N GLY A 69 -29.67 -18.57 -6.37
CA GLY A 69 -29.73 -19.97 -6.79
C GLY A 69 -29.53 -20.18 -8.29
N ILE A 70 -30.06 -21.30 -8.79
CA ILE A 70 -29.88 -21.72 -10.18
C ILE A 70 -31.05 -21.23 -11.03
N GLN A 71 -30.76 -20.70 -12.20
CA GLN A 71 -31.79 -20.33 -13.20
C GLN A 71 -31.48 -21.04 -14.53
N ASN A 72 -32.52 -21.67 -15.11
CA ASN A 72 -32.46 -22.10 -16.49
C ASN A 72 -32.67 -20.90 -17.45
N ARG A 73 -32.55 -21.15 -18.75
CA ARG A 73 -32.70 -20.11 -19.78
C ARG A 73 -33.99 -19.29 -19.63
N ALA A 74 -35.14 -19.94 -19.45
CA ALA A 74 -36.44 -19.25 -19.35
C ALA A 74 -36.52 -18.36 -18.10
N GLN A 75 -36.04 -18.84 -16.96
CA GLN A 75 -36.02 -18.10 -15.70
C GLN A 75 -35.04 -16.92 -15.80
N PHE A 76 -33.87 -17.11 -16.45
CA PHE A 76 -32.93 -16.05 -16.66
C PHE A 76 -33.50 -14.91 -17.53
N PHE A 77 -34.17 -15.22 -18.64
CA PHE A 77 -34.83 -14.23 -19.47
C PHE A 77 -35.94 -13.49 -18.73
N ALA A 78 -36.74 -14.20 -17.92
CA ALA A 78 -37.75 -13.58 -17.08
C ALA A 78 -37.13 -12.61 -16.06
N SER A 79 -36.02 -12.99 -15.42
CA SER A 79 -35.30 -12.12 -14.48
C SER A 79 -34.80 -10.85 -15.14
N PHE A 80 -34.28 -10.92 -16.37
CA PHE A 80 -33.88 -9.71 -17.12
C PHE A 80 -35.08 -8.78 -17.37
N LYS A 81 -36.20 -9.33 -17.85
CA LYS A 81 -37.41 -8.55 -18.21
C LYS A 81 -38.09 -7.94 -16.99
N GLU A 82 -38.28 -8.75 -15.94
CA GLU A 82 -39.17 -8.43 -14.82
C GLU A 82 -38.44 -7.72 -13.66
N SER A 83 -37.11 -7.89 -13.56
CA SER A 83 -36.33 -7.32 -12.48
C SER A 83 -35.32 -6.32 -12.99
N LEU A 84 -34.39 -6.75 -13.80
CA LEU A 84 -33.19 -5.96 -14.19
C LEU A 84 -33.55 -4.77 -15.09
N CYS A 85 -34.49 -4.98 -16.01
CA CYS A 85 -34.91 -3.99 -17.02
C CYS A 85 -36.28 -3.37 -16.74
N SER A 86 -36.93 -3.69 -15.62
CA SER A 86 -38.28 -3.22 -15.31
C SER A 86 -38.33 -1.76 -14.85
N ASN A 87 -37.24 -1.20 -14.30
CA ASN A 87 -37.22 0.15 -13.78
C ASN A 87 -36.14 0.99 -14.48
N PRO A 88 -36.52 1.87 -15.42
CA PRO A 88 -35.58 2.72 -16.15
C PRO A 88 -34.91 3.78 -15.27
N ASP A 89 -35.56 4.20 -14.15
CA ASP A 89 -35.05 5.21 -13.25
C ASP A 89 -34.07 4.66 -12.20
N LYS A 90 -34.00 3.34 -12.05
CA LYS A 90 -33.05 2.67 -11.13
C LYS A 90 -32.43 1.48 -11.81
N LYS A 91 -31.42 1.73 -12.64
CA LYS A 91 -30.87 0.73 -13.53
C LYS A 91 -29.53 0.18 -13.04
N PRO A 92 -29.37 -1.13 -12.89
CA PRO A 92 -28.08 -1.75 -12.64
C PRO A 92 -27.19 -1.68 -13.89
N ILE A 93 -25.91 -1.39 -13.67
CA ILE A 93 -24.85 -1.33 -14.68
C ILE A 93 -23.72 -2.25 -14.24
N ARG A 94 -23.35 -3.20 -15.10
CA ARG A 94 -22.19 -4.08 -14.89
C ARG A 94 -20.94 -3.50 -15.54
N LYS A 95 -19.81 -3.54 -14.82
CA LYS A 95 -18.47 -3.29 -15.37
C LYS A 95 -17.55 -4.42 -14.95
N VAL A 96 -16.60 -4.78 -15.79
CA VAL A 96 -15.57 -5.79 -15.49
C VAL A 96 -14.27 -5.08 -15.11
N ILE A 97 -13.57 -5.62 -14.11
CA ILE A 97 -12.18 -5.25 -13.83
C ILE A 97 -11.31 -5.99 -14.86
N GLU A 98 -10.89 -5.29 -15.91
CA GLU A 98 -10.18 -5.88 -17.05
C GLU A 98 -8.92 -6.66 -16.66
N GLU A 99 -8.17 -6.17 -15.67
CA GLU A 99 -6.97 -6.80 -15.16
C GLU A 99 -7.23 -8.14 -14.46
N SER A 100 -8.46 -8.36 -13.98
CA SER A 100 -8.89 -9.61 -13.34
C SER A 100 -9.28 -10.70 -14.32
N LEU A 101 -9.40 -10.36 -15.62
CA LEU A 101 -9.81 -11.34 -16.63
C LEU A 101 -8.72 -12.39 -16.84
N GLU A 102 -9.17 -13.63 -16.82
CA GLU A 102 -8.40 -14.81 -17.18
C GLU A 102 -9.20 -15.66 -18.16
N VAL A 103 -8.53 -16.23 -19.16
CA VAL A 103 -9.15 -17.09 -20.18
C VAL A 103 -8.37 -18.39 -20.27
N TYR A 104 -9.11 -19.50 -20.36
CA TYR A 104 -8.59 -20.85 -20.48
C TYR A 104 -9.24 -21.53 -21.68
N GLU A 105 -8.46 -22.00 -22.63
CA GLU A 105 -8.96 -22.72 -23.81
C GLU A 105 -9.43 -24.13 -23.45
N LEU A 106 -10.50 -24.56 -24.09
CA LEU A 106 -10.99 -25.94 -24.04
C LEU A 106 -10.81 -26.58 -25.42
N LYS A 107 -10.01 -27.64 -25.48
CA LYS A 107 -9.65 -28.34 -26.70
C LYS A 107 -10.14 -29.78 -26.72
N ASN A 108 -10.58 -30.22 -27.88
CA ASN A 108 -10.82 -31.64 -28.21
C ASN A 108 -10.01 -31.97 -29.47
N ASN A 109 -9.15 -32.98 -29.41
CA ASN A 109 -8.25 -33.37 -30.47
C ASN A 109 -7.43 -32.21 -31.07
N GLY A 110 -7.03 -31.25 -30.24
CA GLY A 110 -6.24 -30.08 -30.65
C GLY A 110 -7.05 -28.88 -31.14
N GLU A 111 -8.32 -29.02 -31.44
CA GLU A 111 -9.21 -27.94 -31.86
C GLU A 111 -9.97 -27.29 -30.67
N ILE A 112 -10.06 -25.98 -30.69
CA ILE A 112 -10.79 -25.23 -29.68
C ILE A 112 -12.31 -25.41 -29.89
N TYR A 113 -13.02 -25.98 -28.91
CA TYR A 113 -14.46 -26.10 -28.91
C TYR A 113 -15.13 -25.17 -27.92
N GLY A 114 -14.38 -24.55 -27.01
CA GLY A 114 -14.89 -23.67 -25.98
C GLY A 114 -13.79 -22.97 -25.20
N ALA A 115 -14.20 -22.15 -24.24
CA ALA A 115 -13.28 -21.48 -23.31
C ALA A 115 -13.95 -21.19 -21.99
N ILE A 116 -13.16 -21.18 -20.91
CA ILE A 116 -13.55 -20.67 -19.61
C ILE A 116 -12.97 -19.25 -19.49
N GLN A 117 -13.85 -18.29 -19.18
CA GLN A 117 -13.48 -16.93 -18.85
C GLN A 117 -13.88 -16.64 -17.41
N LYS A 118 -12.98 -16.11 -16.61
CA LYS A 118 -13.27 -15.69 -15.24
C LYS A 118 -12.72 -14.30 -14.96
N GLY A 119 -13.29 -13.66 -13.93
CA GLY A 119 -12.90 -12.33 -13.53
C GLY A 119 -13.73 -11.79 -12.38
N ILE A 120 -13.55 -10.49 -12.14
CA ILE A 120 -14.31 -9.73 -11.14
C ILE A 120 -15.19 -8.73 -11.87
N HIS A 121 -16.46 -8.64 -11.51
CA HIS A 121 -17.37 -7.64 -12.01
C HIS A 121 -17.93 -6.76 -10.89
N LEU A 122 -18.23 -5.54 -11.25
CA LEU A 122 -18.73 -4.48 -10.38
C LEU A 122 -20.15 -4.14 -10.84
N PHE A 123 -21.06 -4.04 -9.90
CA PHE A 123 -22.44 -3.64 -10.17
C PHE A 123 -22.68 -2.25 -9.60
N TYR A 124 -23.09 -1.35 -10.46
CA TYR A 124 -23.47 0.02 -10.13
C TYR A 124 -24.95 0.21 -10.29
N ILE A 125 -25.50 1.22 -9.64
CA ILE A 125 -26.86 1.71 -9.93
C ILE A 125 -26.74 3.07 -10.61
N LYS A 126 -27.50 3.22 -11.71
CA LYS A 126 -27.74 4.49 -12.41
C LYS A 126 -29.13 5.00 -12.05
N GLU A 127 -29.20 6.20 -11.48
CA GLU A 127 -30.44 6.90 -11.16
C GLU A 127 -30.41 8.31 -11.77
N PRO A 128 -31.60 8.90 -12.12
CA PRO A 128 -31.65 10.30 -12.57
C PRO A 128 -31.05 11.24 -11.53
N SER A 129 -30.28 12.20 -11.98
CA SER A 129 -29.66 13.25 -11.15
C SER A 129 -28.66 12.77 -10.07
N LYS A 130 -28.25 11.48 -10.11
CA LYS A 130 -27.20 10.94 -9.26
C LYS A 130 -26.04 10.44 -10.11
N GLU A 131 -24.82 10.54 -9.55
CA GLU A 131 -23.68 9.85 -10.13
C GLU A 131 -23.82 8.33 -9.98
N LEU A 132 -23.16 7.61 -10.87
CA LEU A 132 -23.12 6.16 -10.86
C LEU A 132 -22.46 5.66 -9.55
N TYR A 133 -23.17 4.93 -8.70
CA TYR A 133 -22.64 4.42 -7.45
C TYR A 133 -22.58 2.90 -7.38
N LEU A 134 -21.48 2.38 -6.86
CA LEU A 134 -21.20 0.96 -6.72
C LEU A 134 -22.07 0.34 -5.63
N THR A 135 -22.73 -0.81 -5.93
CA THR A 135 -23.62 -1.51 -5.00
C THR A 135 -23.18 -2.93 -4.68
N ASN A 136 -22.41 -3.55 -5.59
CA ASN A 136 -21.98 -4.93 -5.40
C ASN A 136 -20.71 -5.24 -6.19
N ILE A 137 -19.90 -6.16 -5.65
CA ILE A 137 -18.71 -6.72 -6.28
C ILE A 137 -18.86 -8.23 -6.23
N ALA A 138 -18.62 -8.92 -7.35
CA ALA A 138 -18.65 -10.38 -7.37
C ALA A 138 -17.59 -10.95 -8.31
N LYS A 139 -17.31 -12.24 -8.14
CA LYS A 139 -16.54 -13.03 -9.08
C LYS A 139 -17.48 -13.67 -10.10
N PHE A 140 -16.98 -13.89 -11.29
CA PHE A 140 -17.71 -14.66 -12.28
C PHE A 140 -16.81 -15.70 -12.96
N THR A 141 -17.45 -16.75 -13.42
CA THR A 141 -16.88 -17.73 -14.34
C THR A 141 -17.91 -18.02 -15.42
N SER A 142 -17.53 -17.78 -16.67
CA SER A 142 -18.34 -18.02 -17.86
C SER A 142 -17.75 -19.16 -18.65
N LEU A 143 -18.59 -20.11 -19.07
CA LEU A 143 -18.26 -21.13 -20.07
C LEU A 143 -18.82 -20.67 -21.41
N TRP A 144 -17.94 -20.46 -22.35
CA TRP A 144 -18.25 -20.11 -23.72
C TRP A 144 -18.02 -21.33 -24.61
N ASN A 145 -19.03 -21.73 -25.41
CA ASN A 145 -18.92 -22.74 -26.44
C ASN A 145 -18.71 -22.09 -27.80
N LEU A 146 -17.86 -22.67 -28.64
CA LEU A 146 -17.65 -22.21 -30.01
C LEU A 146 -18.54 -23.07 -30.94
N GLU A 147 -19.63 -22.50 -31.43
CA GLU A 147 -20.60 -23.15 -32.29
C GLU A 147 -20.64 -22.45 -33.64
N ASN A 148 -20.31 -23.20 -34.73
CA ASN A 148 -20.26 -22.65 -36.09
C ASN A 148 -19.46 -21.35 -36.24
N GLY A 149 -18.37 -21.22 -35.48
CA GLY A 149 -17.52 -20.01 -35.47
C GLY A 149 -18.01 -18.85 -34.59
N GLU A 150 -19.12 -19.03 -33.89
CA GLU A 150 -19.68 -18.02 -32.96
C GLU A 150 -19.58 -18.45 -31.50
N TRP A 151 -19.25 -17.54 -30.61
CA TRP A 151 -19.20 -17.78 -29.17
C TRP A 151 -20.59 -17.72 -28.55
N LYS A 152 -21.03 -18.84 -27.94
CA LYS A 152 -22.30 -18.95 -27.20
C LYS A 152 -22.02 -19.07 -25.71
N LEU A 153 -22.75 -18.33 -24.88
CA LEU A 153 -22.61 -18.32 -23.42
C LEU A 153 -23.41 -19.50 -22.83
N ALA A 154 -22.74 -20.62 -22.56
CA ALA A 154 -23.39 -21.85 -22.12
C ALA A 154 -23.68 -21.87 -20.61
N ARG A 155 -22.76 -21.43 -19.79
CA ARG A 155 -22.89 -21.40 -18.32
C ARG A 155 -22.31 -20.13 -17.77
N VAL A 156 -22.96 -19.57 -16.73
CA VAL A 156 -22.42 -18.45 -15.96
C VAL A 156 -22.54 -18.78 -14.47
N LEU A 157 -21.45 -18.64 -13.76
CA LEU A 157 -21.40 -18.65 -12.31
C LEU A 157 -21.12 -17.22 -11.85
N SER A 158 -21.99 -16.64 -11.02
CA SER A 158 -21.79 -15.34 -10.37
C SER A 158 -21.81 -15.56 -8.86
N TYR A 159 -20.68 -15.35 -8.21
CA TYR A 159 -20.47 -15.79 -6.83
C TYR A 159 -19.53 -14.86 -6.07
N ASP A 160 -19.47 -15.06 -4.72
CA ASP A 160 -18.68 -14.22 -3.81
C ASP A 160 -19.19 -12.76 -3.86
N HIS A 161 -20.53 -12.60 -3.94
CA HIS A 161 -21.15 -11.29 -3.93
C HIS A 161 -20.91 -10.61 -2.60
N LYS A 162 -20.34 -9.42 -2.66
CA LYS A 162 -20.06 -8.56 -1.52
C LYS A 162 -20.65 -7.21 -1.79
N GLU A 163 -21.36 -6.67 -0.83
CA GLU A 163 -21.60 -5.23 -0.86
C GLU A 163 -20.23 -4.56 -0.96
N PRO A 164 -20.08 -3.51 -1.80
CA PRO A 164 -18.87 -2.72 -1.73
C PRO A 164 -18.77 -2.31 -0.28
N ILE A 165 -17.70 -2.78 0.37
CA ILE A 165 -17.50 -2.46 1.76
C ILE A 165 -17.33 -0.94 1.79
N LYS A 166 -18.41 -0.20 1.98
CA LYS A 166 -18.38 1.14 2.55
C LYS A 166 -18.01 1.00 4.02
N ASN A 167 -17.12 0.06 4.31
CA ASN A 167 -16.52 -0.05 5.61
C ASN A 167 -15.33 0.89 5.62
N TYR A 168 -15.65 2.19 5.67
CA TYR A 168 -14.63 3.23 5.89
C TYR A 168 -13.85 2.99 7.19
N GLY A 169 -14.06 1.85 7.85
CA GLY A 169 -13.38 1.45 9.07
C GLY A 169 -14.23 1.58 10.33
N GLN A 170 -13.59 1.34 11.47
CA GLN A 170 -14.23 1.33 12.77
C GLN A 170 -14.02 2.65 13.48
N LYS A 171 -15.10 3.20 14.01
CA LYS A 171 -15.08 4.21 15.07
C LYS A 171 -15.21 3.45 16.39
N PHE A 172 -14.14 3.43 17.18
CA PHE A 172 -14.15 2.79 18.50
C PHE A 172 -14.85 3.64 19.57
N ASN A 173 -15.03 4.94 19.28
CA ASN A 173 -15.75 5.88 20.15
C ASN A 173 -16.69 6.74 19.31
N ALA A 174 -18.00 6.59 19.53
CA ALA A 174 -19.04 7.34 18.82
C ALA A 174 -19.01 8.86 19.11
N ASN A 175 -18.37 9.29 20.20
CA ASN A 175 -18.30 10.68 20.64
C ASN A 175 -16.99 11.38 20.23
N SER A 176 -16.20 10.79 19.34
CA SER A 176 -14.98 11.44 18.85
C SER A 176 -15.34 12.68 18.02
N PRO A 177 -14.81 13.88 18.35
CA PRO A 177 -15.19 15.15 17.71
C PRO A 177 -14.50 15.33 16.33
N LEU A 178 -14.64 14.37 15.44
CA LEU A 178 -13.98 14.39 14.13
C LEU A 178 -14.95 14.81 13.04
N THR A 179 -15.15 16.13 12.91
CA THR A 179 -16.13 16.70 12.01
C THR A 179 -15.86 16.44 10.53
N LEU A 180 -14.60 16.51 10.09
CA LEU A 180 -14.24 16.30 8.69
C LEU A 180 -14.48 14.84 8.25
N PHE A 181 -14.06 13.87 9.08
CA PHE A 181 -14.19 12.45 8.78
C PHE A 181 -15.50 11.83 9.28
N ASP A 182 -16.39 12.61 9.86
CA ASP A 182 -17.73 12.15 10.22
C ASP A 182 -18.69 12.18 9.05
N ASN A 183 -18.38 12.95 8.00
CA ASN A 183 -19.13 12.97 6.75
C ASN A 183 -18.30 12.33 5.63
N ASP A 184 -18.59 11.09 5.32
CA ASP A 184 -17.88 10.30 4.31
C ASP A 184 -17.94 10.94 2.92
N ALA A 185 -19.06 11.57 2.57
CA ALA A 185 -19.22 12.28 1.29
C ALA A 185 -18.26 13.48 1.17
N ASN A 186 -17.98 14.19 2.27
CA ASN A 186 -17.02 15.30 2.24
C ASN A 186 -15.60 14.81 1.94
N ILE A 187 -15.22 13.66 2.50
CA ILE A 187 -13.90 13.07 2.22
C ILE A 187 -13.84 12.58 0.77
N GLU A 188 -14.84 11.85 0.30
CA GLU A 188 -14.88 11.39 -1.08
C GLU A 188 -14.79 12.56 -2.07
N ASN A 189 -15.53 13.65 -1.83
CA ASN A 189 -15.45 14.86 -2.63
C ASN A 189 -14.04 15.51 -2.62
N LEU A 190 -13.38 15.56 -1.45
CA LEU A 190 -12.02 16.07 -1.36
C LEU A 190 -11.03 15.19 -2.13
N LEU A 191 -11.14 13.88 -2.02
CA LEU A 191 -10.30 12.94 -2.78
C LEU A 191 -10.48 13.15 -4.28
N GLN A 192 -11.72 13.29 -4.75
CA GLN A 192 -12.03 13.52 -6.15
C GLN A 192 -11.48 14.87 -6.63
N GLN A 193 -11.73 15.98 -5.89
CA GLN A 193 -11.25 17.32 -6.23
C GLN A 193 -9.72 17.37 -6.39
N HIS A 194 -8.99 16.64 -5.56
CA HIS A 194 -7.53 16.62 -5.57
C HIS A 194 -6.93 15.44 -6.34
N LYS A 195 -7.74 14.61 -7.01
CA LYS A 195 -7.29 13.41 -7.73
C LYS A 195 -6.46 12.47 -6.85
N ILE A 196 -6.93 12.25 -5.63
CA ILE A 196 -6.32 11.34 -4.67
C ILE A 196 -7.12 10.04 -4.69
N PRO A 197 -6.58 8.93 -5.21
CA PRO A 197 -7.33 7.68 -5.33
C PRO A 197 -7.73 7.09 -3.99
N SER A 198 -6.84 7.05 -2.99
CA SER A 198 -7.22 6.62 -1.65
C SER A 198 -6.37 7.21 -0.54
N ILE A 199 -6.96 7.18 0.66
CA ILE A 199 -6.27 7.44 1.91
C ILE A 199 -6.63 6.38 2.95
N ALA A 200 -5.70 6.15 3.88
CA ALA A 200 -5.97 5.46 5.14
C ALA A 200 -5.55 6.35 6.31
N ILE A 201 -6.39 6.38 7.35
CA ILE A 201 -6.17 7.20 8.53
C ILE A 201 -6.29 6.37 9.79
N GLY A 202 -5.40 6.61 10.77
CA GLY A 202 -5.50 6.13 12.14
C GLY A 202 -5.48 7.31 13.08
N TYR A 203 -6.53 7.51 13.88
CA TYR A 203 -6.63 8.56 14.88
C TYR A 203 -6.52 8.02 16.29
N ILE A 204 -5.67 8.65 17.09
CA ILE A 204 -5.35 8.27 18.45
C ILE A 204 -5.78 9.40 19.38
N ASP A 205 -6.52 9.08 20.43
CA ASP A 205 -6.84 9.99 21.52
C ASP A 205 -6.80 9.24 22.85
N GLN A 206 -6.38 9.93 23.92
CA GLN A 206 -6.16 9.34 25.23
C GLN A 206 -5.26 8.08 25.20
N GLY A 207 -4.28 8.06 24.30
CA GLY A 207 -3.35 6.94 24.12
C GLY A 207 -3.98 5.67 23.55
N LYS A 208 -5.16 5.75 22.95
CA LYS A 208 -5.88 4.63 22.35
C LYS A 208 -6.27 4.95 20.93
N LEU A 209 -6.27 3.94 20.09
CA LEU A 209 -6.79 4.03 18.72
C LEU A 209 -8.31 4.27 18.79
N GLN A 210 -8.77 5.41 18.28
CA GLN A 210 -10.18 5.80 18.28
C GLN A 210 -10.86 5.50 16.93
N GLN A 211 -10.11 5.63 15.84
CA GLN A 211 -10.62 5.36 14.51
C GLN A 211 -9.52 4.80 13.63
N VAL A 212 -9.86 3.83 12.81
CA VAL A 212 -9.12 3.41 11.61
C VAL A 212 -10.08 3.47 10.45
N ARG A 213 -9.78 4.29 9.46
CA ARG A 213 -10.67 4.48 8.32
C ARG A 213 -9.88 4.55 7.02
N SER A 214 -10.49 4.06 5.94
CA SER A 214 -9.94 4.12 4.59
C SER A 214 -11.02 4.59 3.63
N PHE A 215 -10.62 5.41 2.66
CA PHE A 215 -11.53 6.03 1.69
C PHE A 215 -10.94 5.90 0.29
N GLY A 216 -11.83 5.90 -0.72
CA GLY A 216 -11.43 5.84 -2.11
C GLY A 216 -11.05 4.44 -2.59
N PHE A 217 -10.11 4.34 -3.52
CA PHE A 217 -9.77 3.11 -4.21
C PHE A 217 -8.27 2.79 -4.09
N GLN A 218 -7.95 1.59 -3.61
CA GLN A 218 -6.57 1.11 -3.52
C GLN A 218 -5.97 0.78 -4.90
N LYS A 219 -6.83 0.43 -5.84
CA LYS A 219 -6.54 0.13 -7.25
C LYS A 219 -7.80 0.47 -8.04
N GLN A 220 -7.70 0.62 -9.36
CA GLN A 220 -8.84 0.90 -10.23
C GLN A 220 -10.10 0.11 -9.82
N ASN A 221 -11.13 0.83 -9.34
CA ASN A 221 -12.43 0.29 -8.91
C ASN A 221 -12.40 -0.75 -7.75
N ILE A 222 -11.26 -0.96 -7.08
CA ILE A 222 -11.20 -1.77 -5.86
C ILE A 222 -11.17 -0.82 -4.66
N PRO A 223 -12.22 -0.76 -3.84
CA PRO A 223 -12.27 0.13 -2.69
C PRO A 223 -11.11 -0.10 -1.73
N ALA A 224 -10.55 0.96 -1.20
CA ALA A 224 -9.63 0.88 -0.09
C ALA A 224 -10.36 0.41 1.17
N SER A 225 -9.72 -0.43 1.95
CA SER A 225 -10.24 -0.97 3.21
C SER A 225 -9.26 -0.71 4.35
N VAL A 226 -9.67 -0.97 5.58
CA VAL A 226 -8.78 -0.85 6.75
C VAL A 226 -7.63 -1.86 6.74
N SER A 227 -7.75 -2.93 5.96
CA SER A 227 -6.69 -3.90 5.71
C SER A 227 -5.80 -3.52 4.53
N SER A 228 -6.09 -2.44 3.81
CA SER A 228 -5.25 -1.99 2.70
C SER A 228 -3.85 -1.65 3.19
N VAL A 229 -2.86 -2.24 2.50
CA VAL A 229 -1.44 -2.07 2.80
C VAL A 229 -0.88 -0.96 1.92
N TYR A 230 -0.31 0.05 2.54
CA TYR A 230 0.28 1.20 1.87
C TYR A 230 1.80 1.17 1.97
N LYS A 231 2.48 1.51 0.90
CA LYS A 231 3.88 1.93 0.97
C LYS A 231 3.95 3.26 1.74
N ILE A 232 4.85 3.33 2.72
CA ILE A 232 4.88 4.47 3.63
C ILE A 232 6.11 5.36 3.48
N ALA A 233 6.95 5.06 2.50
CA ALA A 233 8.18 5.82 2.22
C ALA A 233 8.99 6.09 3.51
N SER A 234 9.39 7.33 3.76
CA SER A 234 10.27 7.68 4.88
C SER A 234 9.67 7.50 6.28
N LEU A 235 8.38 7.20 6.42
CA LEU A 235 7.84 6.72 7.70
C LEU A 235 8.47 5.37 8.13
N THR A 236 9.25 4.74 7.27
CA THR A 236 10.14 3.62 7.61
C THR A 236 11.19 3.99 8.65
N LYS A 237 11.73 5.24 8.62
CA LYS A 237 12.84 5.67 9.48
C LYS A 237 12.51 5.66 10.98
N PRO A 238 11.37 6.17 11.44
CA PRO A 238 10.98 6.04 12.84
C PRO A 238 10.93 4.59 13.33
N ILE A 239 10.40 3.68 12.51
CA ILE A 239 10.38 2.24 12.85
C ILE A 239 11.82 1.70 12.99
N ALA A 240 12.69 1.98 12.02
CA ALA A 240 14.09 1.57 12.09
C ALA A 240 14.81 2.17 13.31
N ALA A 241 14.52 3.42 13.66
CA ALA A 241 15.09 4.07 14.83
C ALA A 241 14.67 3.37 16.13
N ILE A 242 13.39 3.05 16.31
CA ILE A 242 12.91 2.35 17.51
C ILE A 242 13.49 0.93 17.58
N VAL A 243 13.59 0.22 16.47
CA VAL A 243 14.31 -1.09 16.43
C VAL A 243 15.73 -0.95 16.98
N VAL A 244 16.48 0.04 16.50
CA VAL A 244 17.86 0.29 16.96
C VAL A 244 17.91 0.70 18.43
N LEU A 245 16.99 1.54 18.91
CA LEU A 245 16.92 1.90 20.34
C LEU A 245 16.63 0.68 21.23
N LYS A 246 15.82 -0.28 20.78
CA LYS A 246 15.62 -1.55 21.51
C LYS A 246 16.89 -2.40 21.56
N LEU A 247 17.70 -2.43 20.50
CA LEU A 247 19.01 -3.10 20.52
C LEU A 247 19.98 -2.39 21.47
N ILE A 248 19.91 -1.07 21.60
CA ILE A 248 20.70 -0.31 22.58
C ILE A 248 20.24 -0.59 24.00
N GLU A 249 18.92 -0.67 24.26
CA GLU A 249 18.36 -1.03 25.56
C GLU A 249 18.84 -2.41 26.04
N ASN A 250 18.94 -3.37 25.11
CA ASN A 250 19.46 -4.71 25.39
C ASN A 250 20.98 -4.75 25.65
N GLY A 251 21.69 -3.62 25.50
CA GLY A 251 23.16 -3.55 25.63
C GLY A 251 23.93 -4.04 24.40
N ASP A 252 23.23 -4.31 23.31
CA ASP A 252 23.82 -4.85 22.09
C ASP A 252 24.53 -3.78 21.24
N LEU A 253 24.10 -2.53 21.33
CA LEU A 253 24.65 -1.36 20.63
C LEU A 253 24.78 -0.19 21.60
N THR A 254 25.51 0.85 21.20
CA THR A 254 25.48 2.16 21.85
C THR A 254 25.19 3.27 20.85
N LEU A 255 24.72 4.41 21.35
CA LEU A 255 24.48 5.58 20.50
C LEU A 255 25.75 6.17 19.91
N ASP A 256 26.86 6.09 20.65
CA ASP A 256 28.05 6.91 20.41
C ASP A 256 29.30 6.12 20.00
N GLU A 257 29.21 4.80 19.92
CA GLU A 257 30.33 4.02 19.38
C GLU A 257 30.40 4.13 17.85
N PRO A 258 31.63 4.11 17.27
CA PRO A 258 31.83 4.16 15.84
C PRO A 258 31.20 2.99 15.11
N LEU A 259 30.37 3.26 14.09
CA LEU A 259 29.77 2.23 13.24
C LEU A 259 30.80 1.44 12.41
N SER A 260 32.01 2.02 12.21
CA SER A 260 33.14 1.35 11.56
C SER A 260 33.57 0.06 12.24
N LYS A 261 33.23 -0.15 13.52
CA LYS A 261 33.41 -1.43 14.21
C LYS A 261 32.65 -2.59 13.57
N TYR A 262 31.57 -2.29 12.87
CA TYR A 262 30.63 -3.28 12.33
C TYR A 262 30.57 -3.27 10.82
N TYR A 263 30.71 -2.09 10.20
CA TYR A 263 30.64 -1.94 8.76
C TYR A 263 31.44 -0.71 8.29
N ILE A 264 32.19 -0.87 7.22
CA ILE A 264 32.83 0.21 6.48
C ILE A 264 32.44 0.08 5.01
N ASP A 265 31.79 1.11 4.46
CA ASP A 265 31.47 1.15 3.04
C ASP A 265 32.77 1.36 2.24
N PRO A 266 33.00 0.57 1.17
CA PRO A 266 34.21 0.66 0.35
C PRO A 266 34.53 2.06 -0.17
N ASP A 267 33.52 2.88 -0.45
CA ASP A 267 33.69 4.23 -0.99
C ASP A 267 34.37 5.19 0.00
N ILE A 268 34.24 4.94 1.31
CA ILE A 268 34.71 5.86 2.36
C ILE A 268 35.78 5.24 3.28
N LYS A 269 36.31 4.06 2.96
CA LYS A 269 37.20 3.30 3.84
C LYS A 269 38.44 4.08 4.29
N GLU A 270 38.98 4.91 3.41
CA GLU A 270 40.17 5.72 3.67
C GLU A 270 39.86 7.15 4.17
N HIS A 271 38.56 7.47 4.32
CA HIS A 271 38.14 8.81 4.72
C HIS A 271 38.36 9.03 6.23
N PRO A 272 38.96 10.18 6.68
CA PRO A 272 39.28 10.41 8.10
C PRO A 272 38.04 10.41 9.03
N PHE A 273 36.82 10.61 8.49
CA PHE A 273 35.60 10.66 9.26
C PHE A 273 34.94 9.28 9.46
N VAL A 274 35.45 8.22 8.82
CA VAL A 274 34.81 6.88 8.91
C VAL A 274 34.68 6.40 10.37
N ASN A 275 35.68 6.70 11.22
CA ASN A 275 35.66 6.32 12.64
C ASN A 275 34.90 7.31 13.53
N LYS A 276 34.33 8.39 12.96
CA LYS A 276 33.54 9.38 13.72
C LYS A 276 32.02 9.15 13.56
N LEU A 277 31.61 8.38 12.56
CA LEU A 277 30.22 8.12 12.30
C LEU A 277 29.64 7.17 13.36
N THR A 278 28.56 7.60 14.03
CA THR A 278 27.90 6.85 15.12
C THR A 278 26.43 6.64 14.81
N THR A 279 25.77 5.78 15.57
CA THR A 279 24.32 5.56 15.53
C THR A 279 23.55 6.86 15.76
N ARG A 280 23.97 7.68 16.74
CA ARG A 280 23.38 8.99 17.01
C ARG A 280 23.36 9.89 15.79
N HIS A 281 24.50 10.01 15.12
CA HIS A 281 24.65 10.85 13.93
C HIS A 281 23.72 10.42 12.80
N VAL A 282 23.51 9.12 12.62
CA VAL A 282 22.59 8.60 11.61
C VAL A 282 21.14 8.90 11.99
N LEU A 283 20.71 8.54 13.19
CA LEU A 283 19.32 8.70 13.64
C LEU A 283 18.88 10.17 13.65
N SER A 284 19.81 11.10 13.89
CA SER A 284 19.53 12.54 13.91
C SER A 284 19.84 13.27 12.60
N HIS A 285 20.14 12.53 11.51
CA HIS A 285 20.49 13.11 10.22
C HIS A 285 21.72 14.05 10.24
N GLN A 286 22.75 13.64 10.98
CA GLN A 286 24.03 14.32 11.10
C GLN A 286 25.19 13.46 10.53
N SER A 287 24.87 12.47 9.69
CA SER A 287 25.86 11.52 9.16
C SER A 287 26.89 12.16 8.23
N GLY A 288 26.61 13.32 7.66
CA GLY A 288 27.43 13.94 6.62
C GLY A 288 27.19 13.38 5.23
N PHE A 289 26.26 12.43 5.05
CA PHE A 289 25.95 11.82 3.75
C PHE A 289 24.84 12.56 3.04
N LEU A 290 24.91 12.63 1.70
CA LEU A 290 23.77 13.01 0.84
C LEU A 290 22.56 12.09 1.11
N ASN A 291 21.37 12.55 0.73
CA ASN A 291 20.19 11.72 0.88
C ASN A 291 20.33 10.35 0.19
N TRP A 292 20.89 10.37 -1.03
CA TRP A 292 21.23 9.16 -1.77
C TRP A 292 22.56 9.33 -2.50
N ARG A 293 23.37 8.26 -2.60
CA ARG A 293 24.68 8.31 -3.27
C ARG A 293 24.59 8.66 -4.75
N TYR A 294 23.47 8.35 -5.42
CA TYR A 294 23.27 8.73 -6.82
C TYR A 294 23.10 10.26 -7.04
N LEU A 295 22.94 11.03 -5.97
CA LEU A 295 22.99 12.50 -6.02
C LEU A 295 24.43 13.02 -6.10
N ASN A 296 25.43 12.16 -5.91
CA ASN A 296 26.82 12.45 -6.18
C ASN A 296 27.13 12.08 -7.63
N GLU A 297 27.86 12.94 -8.34
CA GLU A 297 28.22 12.73 -9.75
C GLU A 297 28.97 11.41 -10.00
N ALA A 298 29.79 10.97 -9.03
CA ALA A 298 30.51 9.70 -9.09
C ALA A 298 29.64 8.48 -8.68
N ASN A 299 28.37 8.69 -8.29
CA ASN A 299 27.50 7.66 -7.71
C ASN A 299 28.13 6.91 -6.52
N LYS A 300 28.90 7.62 -5.70
CA LYS A 300 29.62 7.08 -4.55
C LYS A 300 29.13 7.69 -3.26
N LEU A 301 29.25 6.93 -2.17
CA LEU A 301 29.06 7.46 -0.83
C LEU A 301 30.22 8.41 -0.48
N THR A 302 29.90 9.63 -0.03
CA THR A 302 30.90 10.62 0.38
C THR A 302 30.41 11.41 1.58
N PHE A 303 31.32 11.81 2.46
CA PHE A 303 31.03 12.81 3.49
C PHE A 303 31.03 14.21 2.89
N GLN A 304 29.98 14.97 3.10
CA GLN A 304 29.86 16.38 2.76
C GLN A 304 30.38 17.28 3.89
N PHE A 305 30.40 16.78 5.12
CA PHE A 305 30.89 17.41 6.32
C PHE A 305 31.19 16.36 7.39
N GLU A 306 31.87 16.77 8.45
CA GLU A 306 32.17 15.91 9.59
C GLU A 306 30.89 15.49 10.32
N PRO A 307 30.67 14.17 10.59
CA PRO A 307 29.50 13.68 11.33
C PRO A 307 29.32 14.42 12.66
N GLY A 308 28.06 14.77 12.95
CA GLY A 308 27.72 15.50 14.18
C GLY A 308 27.74 17.03 14.08
N THR A 309 28.25 17.61 12.98
CA THR A 309 28.46 19.07 12.91
C THR A 309 27.32 19.83 12.22
N LYS A 310 26.57 19.20 11.32
CA LYS A 310 25.47 19.82 10.57
C LYS A 310 24.32 18.84 10.34
N PHE A 311 23.14 19.41 10.15
CA PHE A 311 21.98 18.65 9.68
C PHE A 311 22.02 18.47 8.16
N GLN A 312 21.79 17.24 7.72
CA GLN A 312 21.48 16.91 6.33
C GLN A 312 20.66 15.62 6.29
N TYR A 313 19.42 15.72 5.82
CA TYR A 313 18.57 14.56 5.69
C TYR A 313 19.22 13.50 4.79
N SER A 314 19.32 12.26 5.30
CA SER A 314 20.03 11.19 4.59
C SER A 314 19.36 9.85 4.73
N GLY A 315 18.90 9.29 3.61
CA GLY A 315 18.49 7.88 3.49
C GLY A 315 19.72 6.95 3.48
N GLU A 316 20.84 7.39 2.84
CA GLU A 316 22.09 6.62 2.85
C GLU A 316 22.62 6.37 4.27
N GLY A 317 22.46 7.32 5.19
CA GLY A 317 22.81 7.12 6.58
C GLY A 317 22.05 5.96 7.20
N PHE A 318 20.74 5.88 7.00
CA PHE A 318 19.91 4.77 7.48
C PHE A 318 20.29 3.45 6.83
N GLU A 319 20.58 3.43 5.52
CA GLU A 319 21.08 2.22 4.85
C GLU A 319 22.47 1.79 5.35
N TYR A 320 23.33 2.73 5.70
CA TYR A 320 24.62 2.43 6.34
C TYR A 320 24.42 1.78 7.71
N LEU A 321 23.53 2.35 8.54
CA LEU A 321 23.18 1.80 9.85
C LEU A 321 22.59 0.38 9.74
N ARG A 322 21.68 0.15 8.76
CA ARG A 322 21.16 -1.19 8.47
C ARG A 322 22.29 -2.20 8.24
N LYS A 323 23.23 -1.88 7.35
CA LYS A 323 24.38 -2.77 7.06
C LYS A 323 25.24 -3.02 8.29
N ALA A 324 25.48 -2.00 9.13
CA ALA A 324 26.22 -2.13 10.37
C ALA A 324 25.50 -3.07 11.35
N VAL A 325 24.19 -2.92 11.52
CA VAL A 325 23.37 -3.79 12.36
C VAL A 325 23.36 -5.23 11.83
N GLU A 326 23.08 -5.44 10.54
CA GLU A 326 23.07 -6.76 9.91
C GLU A 326 24.44 -7.49 10.07
N ASN A 327 25.54 -6.73 9.89
CA ASN A 327 26.89 -7.29 10.05
C ASN A 327 27.19 -7.68 11.51
N LYS A 328 26.75 -6.87 12.47
CA LYS A 328 26.93 -7.14 13.88
C LYS A 328 26.17 -8.38 14.32
N PHE A 329 24.88 -8.46 13.97
CA PHE A 329 24.01 -9.53 14.44
C PHE A 329 24.01 -10.79 13.54
N LYS A 330 24.61 -10.69 12.34
CA LYS A 330 24.57 -11.77 11.32
C LYS A 330 23.15 -12.21 10.97
N LYS A 331 22.22 -11.26 11.03
CA LYS A 331 20.79 -11.43 10.72
C LYS A 331 20.31 -10.32 9.81
N PRO A 332 19.36 -10.59 8.89
CA PRO A 332 18.67 -9.54 8.14
C PRO A 332 17.93 -8.56 9.06
N PHE A 333 17.88 -7.28 8.70
CA PHE A 333 17.29 -6.25 9.54
C PHE A 333 15.79 -6.48 9.77
N GLU A 334 15.06 -6.96 8.76
CA GLU A 334 13.64 -7.31 8.86
C GLU A 334 13.38 -8.41 9.89
N GLN A 335 14.26 -9.40 10.01
CA GLN A 335 14.14 -10.43 11.03
C GLN A 335 14.34 -9.83 12.43
N ILE A 336 15.36 -8.98 12.61
CA ILE A 336 15.59 -8.26 13.87
C ILE A 336 14.37 -7.42 14.23
N ALA A 337 13.85 -6.64 13.27
CA ALA A 337 12.68 -5.80 13.49
C ALA A 337 11.43 -6.62 13.86
N SER A 338 11.24 -7.76 13.22
CA SER A 338 10.15 -8.68 13.56
C SER A 338 10.27 -9.17 15.01
N GLU A 339 11.47 -9.62 15.42
CA GLU A 339 11.74 -10.17 16.76
C GLU A 339 11.56 -9.10 17.86
N VAL A 340 12.07 -7.87 17.67
CA VAL A 340 12.11 -6.87 18.73
C VAL A 340 10.96 -5.87 18.72
N LEU A 341 10.20 -5.75 17.60
CA LEU A 341 9.16 -4.74 17.46
C LEU A 341 7.84 -5.29 16.90
N PHE A 342 7.85 -5.92 15.70
CA PHE A 342 6.60 -6.24 15.03
C PHE A 342 5.80 -7.34 15.72
N ALA A 343 6.44 -8.47 16.07
CA ALA A 343 5.78 -9.57 16.75
C ALA A 343 5.30 -9.19 18.16
N PRO A 344 6.10 -8.51 19.02
CA PRO A 344 5.62 -8.03 20.31
C PRO A 344 4.42 -7.07 20.22
N LEU A 345 4.36 -6.22 19.19
CA LEU A 345 3.26 -5.28 18.99
C LEU A 345 2.12 -5.84 18.13
N LYS A 346 2.25 -7.07 17.63
CA LYS A 346 1.28 -7.71 16.73
C LYS A 346 1.03 -6.90 15.44
N MET A 347 2.07 -6.29 14.89
CA MET A 347 2.05 -5.56 13.64
C MET A 347 2.15 -6.54 12.45
N ASN A 348 1.14 -7.37 12.28
CA ASN A 348 1.16 -8.54 11.39
C ASN A 348 1.10 -8.18 9.89
N ASN A 349 0.73 -6.93 9.56
CA ASN A 349 0.64 -6.44 8.18
C ASN A 349 1.75 -5.44 7.86
N THR A 350 2.88 -5.52 8.57
CA THR A 350 4.01 -4.61 8.40
C THR A 350 5.22 -5.37 7.87
N HIS A 351 5.69 -4.97 6.66
CA HIS A 351 6.75 -5.68 5.93
C HIS A 351 7.77 -4.69 5.37
N PHE A 352 9.07 -5.00 5.48
CA PHE A 352 10.15 -4.17 4.91
C PHE A 352 10.32 -4.35 3.41
N TYR A 353 9.80 -5.42 2.85
CA TYR A 353 9.88 -5.75 1.43
C TYR A 353 8.72 -6.67 1.05
N TRP A 354 8.56 -6.88 -0.25
CA TRP A 354 7.49 -7.71 -0.79
C TRP A 354 7.71 -9.18 -0.42
N THR A 355 6.77 -9.78 0.28
CA THR A 355 6.77 -11.20 0.69
C THR A 355 5.55 -11.91 0.11
N PRO A 356 5.55 -13.26 0.04
CA PRO A 356 4.38 -14.02 -0.43
C PRO A 356 3.11 -13.82 0.39
N GLU A 357 3.24 -13.40 1.63
CA GLU A 357 2.12 -13.13 2.55
C GLU A 357 1.36 -11.85 2.18
N ILE A 358 1.99 -10.93 1.44
CA ILE A 358 1.32 -9.71 0.98
C ILE A 358 0.41 -10.06 -0.17
N ASN A 359 -0.90 -9.98 0.09
CA ASN A 359 -1.89 -10.11 -0.96
C ASN A 359 -1.90 -8.82 -1.81
N GLU A 360 -1.56 -8.96 -3.10
CA GLU A 360 -1.53 -7.82 -4.03
C GLU A 360 -2.91 -7.14 -4.17
N ASN A 361 -4.00 -7.86 -3.90
CA ASN A 361 -5.34 -7.29 -3.92
C ASN A 361 -5.64 -6.37 -2.73
N ASP A 362 -4.82 -6.43 -1.68
CA ASP A 362 -4.94 -5.55 -0.52
C ASP A 362 -3.92 -4.39 -0.57
N TYR A 363 -3.07 -4.35 -1.61
CA TYR A 363 -2.08 -3.30 -1.77
C TYR A 363 -2.67 -2.04 -2.41
N ALA A 364 -2.39 -0.88 -1.82
CA ALA A 364 -2.78 0.42 -2.34
C ALA A 364 -1.73 0.91 -3.36
N PHE A 365 -2.02 0.69 -4.63
CA PHE A 365 -1.12 1.04 -5.74
C PHE A 365 -0.92 2.54 -5.83
N GLU A 366 0.32 2.95 -6.12
CA GLU A 366 0.70 4.36 -6.25
C GLU A 366 0.09 5.01 -7.50
N HIS A 367 -0.19 6.31 -7.42
CA HIS A 367 -0.74 7.10 -8.54
C HIS A 367 -0.01 8.44 -8.67
N ASP A 368 0.15 8.86 -9.92
CA ASP A 368 0.76 10.13 -10.27
C ASP A 368 -0.14 11.35 -9.94
N GLU A 369 0.32 12.55 -10.26
CA GLU A 369 -0.38 13.82 -10.03
C GLU A 369 -1.67 13.98 -10.86
N HIS A 370 -1.85 13.12 -11.87
CA HIS A 370 -3.06 13.07 -12.68
C HIS A 370 -4.06 12.02 -12.20
N GLY A 371 -3.71 11.24 -11.16
CA GLY A 371 -4.49 10.11 -10.66
C GLY A 371 -4.36 8.86 -11.52
N LYS A 372 -3.32 8.76 -12.36
CA LYS A 372 -3.03 7.59 -13.18
C LYS A 372 -2.19 6.61 -12.39
N LEU A 373 -2.53 5.33 -12.52
CA LEU A 373 -1.83 4.23 -11.88
C LEU A 373 -0.35 4.18 -12.30
N ILE A 374 0.54 4.10 -11.31
CA ILE A 374 1.96 3.85 -11.51
C ILE A 374 2.19 2.33 -11.51
N PRO A 375 2.99 1.78 -12.44
CA PRO A 375 3.31 0.36 -12.46
C PRO A 375 3.91 -0.10 -11.12
N LEU A 376 3.38 -1.19 -10.56
CA LEU A 376 3.84 -1.76 -9.30
C LEU A 376 5.31 -2.17 -9.39
N LYS A 377 6.13 -1.64 -8.51
CA LYS A 377 7.51 -2.04 -8.33
C LYS A 377 7.68 -2.79 -7.01
N LYS A 378 7.90 -4.10 -7.12
CA LYS A 378 8.16 -4.96 -5.95
C LYS A 378 9.63 -4.91 -5.57
N TYR A 379 9.90 -4.61 -4.30
CA TYR A 379 11.24 -4.65 -3.72
C TYR A 379 11.35 -5.90 -2.86
N TYR A 380 12.45 -6.63 -2.99
CA TYR A 380 12.70 -7.92 -2.30
C TYR A 380 13.86 -7.85 -1.30
N LYS A 381 14.26 -6.62 -0.93
CA LYS A 381 15.27 -6.36 0.10
C LYS A 381 14.78 -5.25 1.00
N ALA A 382 15.05 -5.39 2.29
CA ALA A 382 14.74 -4.37 3.26
C ALA A 382 15.51 -3.07 2.97
N SER A 383 14.83 -1.95 3.18
CA SER A 383 15.42 -0.62 3.28
C SER A 383 14.93 0.03 4.55
N THR A 384 15.83 0.45 5.41
CA THR A 384 15.49 1.19 6.63
C THR A 384 15.18 2.66 6.37
N ALA A 385 15.34 3.08 5.12
CA ALA A 385 15.07 4.45 4.69
C ALA A 385 13.65 4.66 4.10
N ALA A 386 13.03 3.62 3.43
CA ALA A 386 11.87 3.91 2.60
C ALA A 386 10.91 2.76 2.23
N ASN A 387 11.20 1.49 2.47
CA ASN A 387 10.46 0.41 1.79
C ASN A 387 9.36 -0.28 2.60
N ILE A 388 9.06 0.17 3.82
CA ILE A 388 7.98 -0.47 4.59
C ILE A 388 6.64 -0.28 3.88
N MET A 389 5.89 -1.37 3.88
CA MET A 389 4.48 -1.46 3.55
C MET A 389 3.73 -1.86 4.81
N THR A 390 2.62 -1.17 5.12
CA THR A 390 1.88 -1.39 6.38
C THR A 390 0.44 -0.88 6.28
N THR A 391 -0.37 -1.21 7.27
CA THR A 391 -1.73 -0.66 7.45
C THR A 391 -1.70 0.54 8.40
N ALA A 392 -2.72 1.41 8.31
CA ALA A 392 -2.87 2.52 9.25
C ALA A 392 -3.06 2.05 10.71
N SER A 393 -3.66 0.87 10.91
CA SER A 393 -3.83 0.26 12.23
C SER A 393 -2.50 -0.14 12.87
N ASP A 394 -1.64 -0.85 12.12
CA ASP A 394 -0.33 -1.28 12.61
C ASP A 394 0.54 -0.07 12.95
N TYR A 395 0.57 0.93 12.06
CA TYR A 395 1.37 2.13 12.30
C TYR A 395 0.83 2.97 13.48
N ALA A 396 -0.49 3.06 13.66
CA ALA A 396 -1.07 3.69 14.84
C ALA A 396 -0.70 2.95 16.14
N THR A 397 -0.65 1.61 16.11
CA THR A 397 -0.15 0.80 17.24
C THR A 397 1.31 1.15 17.54
N PHE A 398 2.15 1.30 16.53
CA PHE A 398 3.53 1.77 16.68
C PHE A 398 3.60 3.19 17.29
N LEU A 399 2.75 4.12 16.87
CA LEU A 399 2.72 5.47 17.44
C LEU A 399 2.30 5.46 18.92
N ILE A 400 1.32 4.63 19.30
CA ILE A 400 0.92 4.43 20.70
C ILE A 400 2.09 3.87 21.51
N HIS A 401 2.86 2.94 20.95
CA HIS A 401 4.05 2.40 21.60
C HIS A 401 5.10 3.49 21.85
N ILE A 402 5.35 4.38 20.89
CA ILE A 402 6.24 5.55 21.08
C ILE A 402 5.74 6.43 22.23
N MET A 403 4.45 6.80 22.26
CA MET A 403 3.89 7.64 23.29
C MET A 403 3.97 7.02 24.69
N ASN A 404 4.11 5.71 24.80
CA ASN A 404 4.20 4.95 26.02
C ASN A 404 5.63 4.54 26.40
N GLY A 405 6.65 5.30 25.91
CA GLY A 405 8.05 5.07 26.26
C GLY A 405 8.82 4.17 25.30
N ALA A 406 8.23 3.81 24.14
CA ALA A 406 8.88 3.00 23.09
C ALA A 406 9.40 1.61 23.56
N GLY A 407 9.04 1.17 24.78
CA GLY A 407 9.49 -0.07 25.41
C GLY A 407 10.99 -0.10 25.67
N VAL A 408 11.56 1.04 26.06
CA VAL A 408 12.94 1.22 26.53
C VAL A 408 12.94 1.90 27.91
N SER A 409 14.08 1.95 28.59
CA SER A 409 14.21 2.63 29.87
C SER A 409 13.90 4.13 29.79
N ASP A 410 13.46 4.71 30.90
CA ASP A 410 13.18 6.15 30.99
C ASP A 410 14.39 7.00 30.59
N THR A 411 15.59 6.55 30.90
CA THR A 411 16.84 7.22 30.53
C THR A 411 17.04 7.24 29.01
N LEU A 412 16.86 6.11 28.34
CA LEU A 412 17.02 6.03 26.88
C LEU A 412 15.86 6.72 26.16
N TYR A 413 14.64 6.64 26.71
CA TYR A 413 13.51 7.38 26.18
C TYR A 413 13.67 8.89 26.30
N ALA A 414 14.18 9.38 27.42
CA ALA A 414 14.52 10.80 27.59
C ALA A 414 15.60 11.24 26.60
N GLU A 415 16.59 10.38 26.32
CA GLU A 415 17.61 10.63 25.31
C GLU A 415 17.02 10.66 23.88
N PHE A 416 16.08 9.76 23.58
CA PHE A 416 15.33 9.76 22.30
C PHE A 416 14.60 11.08 22.09
N LEU A 417 13.98 11.65 23.15
CA LEU A 417 13.19 12.88 23.06
C LEU A 417 14.06 14.15 22.97
N LYS A 418 15.36 14.10 23.28
CA LYS A 418 16.22 15.30 23.22
C LYS A 418 16.36 15.84 21.79
N PRO A 419 16.32 17.18 21.62
CA PRO A 419 16.72 17.79 20.36
C PRO A 419 18.21 17.54 20.14
N GLN A 420 18.55 16.81 19.06
CA GLN A 420 19.95 16.52 18.71
C GLN A 420 20.55 17.63 17.83
N ILE A 421 19.75 18.16 16.91
CA ILE A 421 20.16 19.25 16.02
C ILE A 421 18.93 20.02 15.54
N SER A 422 19.13 21.31 15.23
CA SER A 422 18.10 22.12 14.57
C SER A 422 18.02 21.77 13.08
N GLU A 423 16.82 21.44 12.60
CA GLU A 423 16.55 21.29 11.17
C GLU A 423 16.25 22.65 10.54
N LYS A 424 15.36 23.39 11.18
CA LYS A 424 15.00 24.77 10.87
C LYS A 424 14.36 25.43 12.10
N LYS A 425 14.03 26.71 12.02
CA LYS A 425 13.45 27.45 13.14
C LYS A 425 12.22 26.74 13.75
N GLY A 426 12.32 26.36 15.01
CA GLY A 426 11.24 25.71 15.77
C GLY A 426 11.00 24.23 15.43
N ILE A 427 11.84 23.63 14.59
CA ILE A 427 11.84 22.20 14.27
C ILE A 427 13.25 21.64 14.49
N TYR A 428 13.32 20.56 15.25
CA TYR A 428 14.56 19.85 15.58
C TYR A 428 14.48 18.40 15.11
N ARG A 429 15.61 17.74 14.99
CA ARG A 429 15.69 16.29 14.91
C ARG A 429 16.01 15.71 16.27
N ASN A 430 15.27 14.69 16.65
CA ASN A 430 15.63 13.77 17.72
C ASN A 430 16.24 12.49 17.13
N LEU A 431 16.21 11.36 17.83
CA LEU A 431 16.73 10.09 17.35
C LEU A 431 15.69 9.36 16.46
N GLY A 432 15.39 9.91 15.28
CA GLY A 432 14.56 9.26 14.26
C GLY A 432 13.31 10.00 13.81
N MET A 433 12.94 11.11 14.48
CA MET A 433 11.77 11.91 14.13
C MET A 433 12.08 13.42 14.14
N GLN A 434 11.18 14.23 13.63
CA GLN A 434 11.13 15.66 13.93
C GLN A 434 10.56 15.86 15.33
N LEU A 435 11.18 16.77 16.09
CA LEU A 435 10.67 17.26 17.35
C LEU A 435 10.26 18.72 17.19
N LEU A 436 9.01 19.03 17.49
CA LEU A 436 8.44 20.37 17.49
C LEU A 436 8.11 20.76 18.94
N PRO A 437 9.01 21.40 19.66
CA PRO A 437 8.76 21.83 21.03
C PRO A 437 7.94 23.12 21.09
N ASN A 438 7.46 23.46 22.28
CA ASN A 438 6.79 24.73 22.58
C ASN A 438 5.62 25.01 21.62
N LEU A 439 4.75 24.03 21.44
CA LEU A 439 3.48 24.18 20.75
C LEU A 439 2.42 24.77 21.69
N PRO A 440 1.32 25.34 21.16
CA PRO A 440 0.18 25.76 21.97
C PRO A 440 -0.27 24.71 22.99
N ASN A 441 -0.84 25.14 24.11
CA ASN A 441 -1.32 24.28 25.19
C ASN A 441 -0.19 23.50 25.93
N ASN A 442 1.02 24.06 25.97
CA ASN A 442 2.20 23.41 26.55
C ASN A 442 2.51 22.03 25.98
N GLU A 443 2.28 21.89 24.70
CA GLU A 443 2.47 20.63 23.96
C GLU A 443 3.81 20.61 23.21
N TYR A 444 4.25 19.42 22.86
CA TYR A 444 5.27 19.17 21.83
C TYR A 444 4.81 18.04 20.92
N ALA A 445 5.34 17.98 19.72
CA ALA A 445 5.01 16.92 18.80
C ALA A 445 6.26 16.17 18.33
N LEU A 446 6.09 14.88 18.12
CA LEU A 446 7.00 14.05 17.35
C LEU A 446 6.32 13.76 16.02
N MET A 447 6.99 14.07 14.92
CA MET A 447 6.42 13.96 13.58
C MET A 447 7.44 13.36 12.60
N HIS A 448 6.94 12.68 11.59
CA HIS A 448 7.70 12.35 10.39
C HIS A 448 6.77 12.33 9.18
N THR A 449 7.29 12.70 8.01
CA THR A 449 6.58 12.60 6.74
C THR A 449 7.24 11.55 5.86
N GLY A 450 6.46 10.93 4.98
CA GLY A 450 6.97 10.05 3.95
C GLY A 450 6.61 10.59 2.56
N GLY A 451 7.58 10.65 1.67
CA GLY A 451 7.39 11.06 0.30
C GLY A 451 8.19 10.17 -0.65
N ASP A 452 7.50 9.60 -1.59
CA ASP A 452 8.03 8.97 -2.78
C ASP A 452 7.07 9.27 -3.94
N TYR A 453 7.46 9.00 -5.18
CA TYR A 453 6.58 9.23 -6.31
C TYR A 453 5.31 8.37 -6.18
N GLY A 454 4.15 9.04 -6.21
CA GLY A 454 2.85 8.41 -5.98
C GLY A 454 2.52 8.04 -4.53
N THR A 455 3.34 8.44 -3.56
CA THR A 455 3.12 8.15 -2.13
C THR A 455 3.37 9.38 -1.28
N LYS A 456 2.39 9.79 -0.47
CA LYS A 456 2.55 10.85 0.53
C LYS A 456 1.92 10.40 1.85
N THR A 457 2.72 10.45 2.91
CA THR A 457 2.31 9.95 4.23
C THR A 457 2.78 10.89 5.34
N ILE A 458 2.07 10.89 6.46
CA ILE A 458 2.44 11.65 7.65
C ILE A 458 2.05 10.86 8.91
N ALA A 459 2.89 10.94 9.93
CA ALA A 459 2.62 10.46 11.26
C ALA A 459 3.02 11.51 12.28
N ILE A 460 2.15 11.74 13.26
CA ILE A 460 2.36 12.73 14.32
C ILE A 460 1.80 12.22 15.64
N VAL A 461 2.49 12.48 16.72
CA VAL A 461 2.02 12.23 18.08
C VAL A 461 2.29 13.41 18.99
N PHE A 462 1.42 13.59 19.96
CA PHE A 462 1.44 14.60 21.03
C PHE A 462 1.52 13.87 22.37
N PRO A 463 2.72 13.64 22.89
CA PRO A 463 2.89 12.78 24.06
C PRO A 463 2.23 13.29 25.34
N ASN A 464 2.11 14.62 25.55
CA ASN A 464 1.47 15.17 26.74
C ASN A 464 -0.05 14.94 26.76
N THR A 465 -0.71 15.19 25.62
CA THR A 465 -2.17 15.00 25.49
C THR A 465 -2.56 13.59 25.07
N LYS A 466 -1.58 12.71 24.79
CA LYS A 466 -1.80 11.34 24.32
C LYS A 466 -2.66 11.28 23.05
N LYS A 467 -2.48 12.27 22.15
CA LYS A 467 -3.13 12.33 20.85
C LYS A 467 -2.16 11.93 19.73
N GLY A 468 -2.69 11.50 18.61
CA GLY A 468 -1.87 11.21 17.45
C GLY A 468 -2.69 10.94 16.19
N LEU A 469 -2.00 10.97 15.07
CA LEU A 469 -2.58 10.74 13.75
C LEU A 469 -1.55 10.06 12.85
N VAL A 470 -2.01 9.11 12.08
CA VAL A 470 -1.33 8.62 10.89
C VAL A 470 -2.24 8.79 9.68
N LEU A 471 -1.69 9.26 8.57
CA LEU A 471 -2.38 9.39 7.29
C LEU A 471 -1.47 8.84 6.20
N PHE A 472 -1.99 7.89 5.44
CA PHE A 472 -1.37 7.38 4.23
C PHE A 472 -2.18 7.78 3.01
N SER A 473 -1.50 8.11 1.92
CA SER A 473 -2.10 8.34 0.61
C SER A 473 -1.29 7.63 -0.46
N ASN A 474 -1.97 6.97 -1.37
CA ASN A 474 -1.39 6.33 -2.55
C ASN A 474 -1.35 7.29 -3.75
N SER A 475 -1.06 8.56 -3.53
CA SER A 475 -1.11 9.62 -4.54
C SER A 475 0.02 10.62 -4.40
N GLU A 476 0.53 11.12 -5.54
CA GLU A 476 1.45 12.26 -5.57
C GLU A 476 0.82 13.52 -4.96
N ASN A 477 -0.51 13.66 -5.03
CA ASN A 477 -1.25 14.82 -4.51
C ASN A 477 -1.57 14.73 -3.01
N GLY A 478 -1.20 13.65 -2.31
CA GLY A 478 -1.61 13.40 -0.92
C GLY A 478 -1.21 14.48 0.10
N MET A 479 -0.18 15.28 -0.20
CA MET A 479 0.27 16.36 0.70
C MET A 479 -0.78 17.46 0.92
N VAL A 480 -1.70 17.70 -0.01
CA VAL A 480 -2.73 18.74 0.11
C VAL A 480 -3.64 18.50 1.32
N LEU A 481 -3.87 17.23 1.67
CA LEU A 481 -4.79 16.87 2.76
C LEU A 481 -4.20 17.07 4.15
N TRP A 482 -2.88 16.89 4.32
CA TRP A 482 -2.28 16.87 5.66
C TRP A 482 -2.43 18.21 6.40
N GLN A 483 -2.28 19.33 5.71
CA GLN A 483 -2.43 20.66 6.30
C GLN A 483 -3.84 20.89 6.84
N LYS A 484 -4.85 20.54 6.04
CA LYS A 484 -6.25 20.65 6.41
C LYS A 484 -6.59 19.74 7.58
N ILE A 485 -6.12 18.50 7.52
CA ILE A 485 -6.35 17.49 8.54
C ILE A 485 -5.70 17.89 9.88
N LEU A 486 -4.43 18.31 9.88
CA LEU A 486 -3.76 18.76 11.09
C LEU A 486 -4.47 19.97 11.74
N THR A 487 -4.87 20.93 10.91
CA THR A 487 -5.57 22.13 11.40
C THR A 487 -6.91 21.78 12.04
N GLU A 488 -7.66 20.88 11.43
CA GLU A 488 -9.00 20.52 11.88
C GLU A 488 -8.97 19.63 13.14
N TYR A 489 -8.07 18.63 13.17
CA TYR A 489 -7.97 17.70 14.31
C TYR A 489 -7.31 18.29 15.53
N PHE A 490 -6.34 19.19 15.34
CA PHE A 490 -5.51 19.70 16.44
C PHE A 490 -5.62 21.22 16.63
N GLY A 491 -6.56 21.88 15.95
CA GLY A 491 -6.88 23.29 16.13
C GLY A 491 -5.64 24.20 16.03
N GLU A 492 -5.45 25.09 17.02
CA GLU A 492 -4.30 26.01 17.05
C GLU A 492 -2.95 25.31 17.06
N THR A 493 -2.84 24.16 17.71
CA THR A 493 -1.60 23.34 17.69
C THR A 493 -1.32 22.84 16.28
N GLY A 494 -2.35 22.37 15.57
CA GLY A 494 -2.22 21.94 14.17
C GLY A 494 -1.84 23.08 13.22
N LYS A 495 -2.46 24.27 13.39
CA LYS A 495 -2.12 25.47 12.61
C LYS A 495 -0.65 25.87 12.80
N GLU A 496 -0.16 25.85 14.03
CA GLU A 496 1.23 26.18 14.34
C GLU A 496 2.22 25.18 13.71
N ILE A 497 1.89 23.88 13.71
CA ILE A 497 2.70 22.86 13.04
C ILE A 497 2.75 23.11 11.53
N VAL A 498 1.61 23.39 10.91
CA VAL A 498 1.52 23.71 9.46
C VAL A 498 2.37 24.95 9.17
N ARG A 499 2.24 26.01 9.96
CA ARG A 499 3.02 27.24 9.80
C ARG A 499 4.53 26.99 9.85
N ARG A 500 5.01 26.26 10.88
CA ARG A 500 6.46 25.94 11.00
C ARG A 500 6.99 25.09 9.85
N ASN A 501 6.15 24.23 9.26
CA ASN A 501 6.57 23.40 8.13
C ASN A 501 6.58 24.15 6.80
N LEU A 502 5.81 25.23 6.65
CA LEU A 502 5.78 26.03 5.44
C LEU A 502 6.84 27.18 5.43
N GLU A 503 7.27 27.65 6.60
CA GLU A 503 8.40 28.58 6.79
C GLU A 503 9.75 27.84 6.76
#